data_ee565aa8b03a394ac4132832111fe447
#
_entry.id   ee565aa8b03a394ac4132832111fe447
#
_cell.length_a   1.000
_cell.length_b   1.000
_cell.length_c   1.000
_cell.angle_alpha   90.00
_cell.angle_beta   90.00
_cell.angle_gamma   90.00
#
_symmetry.space_group_name_H-M   'P 1'
#
loop_
_entity.id
_entity.type
_entity.pdbx_description
1 polymer ?
#
loop_
_entity_poly.entity_id
_entity_poly.type
_entity_poly.pdbx_seq_one_letter_code
_entity_poly.pdbx_strand_id
1 'polypeptide(L)'
;MTAREIKDINREISRLRAKMARIQAEADNTAVKLGERIVPSGQKSDKVGNAVVQIADIQRDIQNLEIRRNSALNSLSRDDFVENCLFMHLGLKYSWAKIAVDTGGINTPDNIRKMCNRHHW
;
A
#
# COMPACT_ATOMS: atom_id res chain seq x y z
N MET A 1 -8.78 14.50 2.83
CA MET A 1 -7.82 13.41 3.14
C MET A 1 -6.97 13.82 4.33
N THR A 2 -6.57 12.88 5.15
CA THR A 2 -5.66 13.08 6.29
C THR A 2 -4.47 12.13 6.17
N ALA A 3 -3.39 12.43 6.91
CA ALA A 3 -2.22 11.54 6.98
C ALA A 3 -2.60 10.13 7.48
N ARG A 4 -3.54 10.05 8.42
CA ARG A 4 -4.03 8.77 8.94
C ARG A 4 -4.71 7.94 7.86
N GLU A 5 -5.52 8.56 7.03
CA GLU A 5 -6.19 7.87 5.92
C GLU A 5 -5.20 7.31 4.92
N ILE A 6 -4.13 8.05 4.60
CA ILE A 6 -3.06 7.56 3.73
C ILE A 6 -2.35 6.37 4.36
N LYS A 7 -2.06 6.41 5.65
CA LYS A 7 -1.44 5.29 6.37
C LYS A 7 -2.36 4.07 6.40
N ASP A 8 -3.66 4.27 6.57
CA ASP A 8 -4.63 3.18 6.53
C ASP A 8 -4.71 2.55 5.13
N ILE A 9 -4.67 3.36 4.08
CA ILE A 9 -4.59 2.86 2.69
C ILE A 9 -3.32 2.02 2.49
N ASN A 10 -2.17 2.48 2.97
CA ASN A 10 -0.91 1.74 2.87
C ASN A 10 -0.96 0.41 3.61
N ARG A 11 -1.57 0.38 4.78
CA ARG A 11 -1.78 -0.88 5.55
C ARG A 11 -2.68 -1.85 4.79
N GLU A 12 -3.75 -1.35 4.21
CA GLU A 12 -4.66 -2.18 3.41
C GLU A 12 -3.97 -2.76 2.18
N ILE A 13 -3.17 -1.95 1.48
CA ILE A 13 -2.36 -2.42 0.35
C ILE A 13 -1.41 -3.54 0.80
N SER A 14 -0.71 -3.36 1.92
CA SER A 14 0.19 -4.38 2.47
C SER A 14 -0.54 -5.66 2.84
N ARG A 15 -1.73 -5.54 3.45
CA ARG A 15 -2.58 -6.68 3.79
C ARG A 15 -3.00 -7.45 2.55
N LEU A 16 -3.42 -6.74 1.51
CA LEU A 16 -3.84 -7.36 0.25
C LEU A 16 -2.69 -8.03 -0.48
N ARG A 17 -1.49 -7.44 -0.46
CA ARG A 17 -0.28 -8.05 -1.03
C ARG A 17 0.09 -9.34 -0.31
N ALA A 18 0.01 -9.35 1.02
CA ALA A 18 0.26 -10.55 1.82
C ALA A 18 -0.78 -11.65 1.53
N LYS A 19 -2.04 -11.28 1.40
CA LYS A 19 -3.11 -12.20 1.01
C LYS A 19 -2.87 -12.80 -0.37
N MET A 20 -2.49 -11.97 -1.33
CA MET A 20 -2.18 -12.42 -2.69
C MET A 20 -1.00 -13.40 -2.69
N ALA A 21 0.05 -13.12 -1.93
CA ALA A 21 1.21 -13.99 -1.81
C ALA A 21 0.83 -15.36 -1.22
N ARG A 22 -0.06 -15.39 -0.22
CA ARG A 22 -0.55 -16.65 0.35
C ARG A 22 -1.36 -17.47 -0.65
N ILE A 23 -2.24 -16.82 -1.38
CA ILE A 23 -3.05 -17.50 -2.42
C ILE A 23 -2.13 -18.05 -3.51
N GLN A 24 -1.14 -17.29 -3.93
CA GLN A 24 -0.16 -17.73 -4.93
C GLN A 24 0.66 -18.92 -4.44
N ALA A 25 1.11 -18.90 -3.19
CA ALA A 25 1.86 -20.00 -2.59
C ALA A 25 1.01 -21.28 -2.51
N GLU A 26 -0.26 -21.17 -2.13
CA GLU A 26 -1.18 -22.29 -2.10
C GLU A 26 -1.44 -22.87 -3.50
N ALA A 27 -1.61 -22.01 -4.49
CA ALA A 27 -1.79 -22.41 -5.89
C ALA A 27 -0.55 -23.12 -6.44
N ASP A 28 0.64 -22.59 -6.15
CA ASP A 28 1.92 -23.19 -6.55
C ASP A 28 2.11 -24.56 -5.91
N ASN A 29 1.82 -24.71 -4.63
CA ASN A 29 1.87 -26.00 -3.95
C ASN A 29 0.90 -27.00 -4.56
N THR A 30 -0.30 -26.58 -4.90
CA THR A 30 -1.30 -27.41 -5.57
C THR A 30 -0.82 -27.82 -6.97
N ALA A 31 -0.21 -26.92 -7.74
CA ALA A 31 0.34 -27.20 -9.05
C ALA A 31 1.49 -28.20 -8.99
N VAL A 32 2.38 -28.10 -7.99
CA VAL A 32 3.46 -29.06 -7.76
C VAL A 32 2.91 -30.45 -7.47
N LYS A 33 1.90 -30.55 -6.62
CA LYS A 33 1.23 -31.81 -6.32
C LYS A 33 0.55 -32.42 -7.55
N LEU A 34 -0.01 -31.59 -8.41
CA LEU A 34 -0.63 -32.01 -9.67
C LEU A 34 0.43 -32.53 -10.65
N GLY A 35 1.65 -31.96 -10.65
CA GLY A 35 2.76 -32.43 -11.47
C GLY A 35 3.26 -33.82 -11.10
N GLU A 36 3.13 -34.22 -9.84
CA GLU A 36 3.55 -35.53 -9.32
C GLU A 36 2.52 -36.63 -9.54
N ARG A 37 1.27 -36.29 -9.81
CA ARG A 37 0.18 -37.26 -9.99
C ARG A 37 -0.69 -36.91 -11.18
N ILE A 38 -0.95 -37.90 -12.02
CA ILE A 38 -1.99 -37.80 -13.04
C ILE A 38 -3.34 -37.86 -12.32
N VAL A 39 -3.96 -36.71 -12.12
CA VAL A 39 -5.27 -36.61 -11.48
C VAL A 39 -6.31 -36.20 -12.52
N PRO A 40 -7.25 -37.05 -12.90
CA PRO A 40 -8.27 -36.73 -13.91
C PRO A 40 -9.41 -35.88 -13.37
N SER A 41 -9.29 -35.27 -12.21
CA SER A 41 -10.37 -34.53 -11.59
C SER A 41 -10.28 -33.04 -11.86
N GLY A 42 -11.36 -32.42 -12.32
CA GLY A 42 -11.48 -30.99 -12.53
C GLY A 42 -11.45 -30.15 -11.25
N GLN A 43 -11.60 -30.73 -10.07
CA GLN A 43 -11.65 -30.02 -8.79
C GLN A 43 -10.35 -29.26 -8.50
N LYS A 44 -9.18 -29.81 -8.84
CA LYS A 44 -7.90 -29.15 -8.60
C LYS A 44 -7.63 -28.05 -9.61
N SER A 45 -8.09 -28.21 -10.85
CA SER A 45 -8.08 -27.15 -11.86
C SER A 45 -8.94 -25.96 -11.43
N ASP A 46 -10.10 -26.24 -10.81
CA ASP A 46 -11.00 -25.21 -10.29
C ASP A 46 -10.33 -24.39 -9.17
N LYS A 47 -9.56 -25.02 -8.27
CA LYS A 47 -8.80 -24.32 -7.24
C LYS A 47 -7.75 -23.39 -7.84
N VAL A 48 -7.01 -23.84 -8.84
CA VAL A 48 -6.01 -23.01 -9.53
C VAL A 48 -6.69 -21.86 -10.28
N GLY A 49 -7.78 -22.13 -10.99
CA GLY A 49 -8.58 -21.13 -11.67
C GLY A 49 -9.17 -20.10 -10.70
N ASN A 50 -9.69 -20.53 -9.56
CA ASN A 50 -10.18 -19.65 -8.51
C ASN A 50 -9.07 -18.78 -7.93
N ALA A 51 -7.86 -19.31 -7.74
CA ALA A 51 -6.70 -18.56 -7.27
C ALA A 51 -6.34 -17.45 -8.26
N VAL A 52 -6.34 -17.73 -9.56
CA VAL A 52 -6.07 -16.72 -10.61
C VAL A 52 -7.09 -15.59 -10.57
N VAL A 53 -8.38 -15.92 -10.45
CA VAL A 53 -9.46 -14.92 -10.35
C VAL A 53 -9.32 -14.09 -9.08
N GLN A 54 -9.06 -14.72 -7.94
CA GLN A 54 -8.87 -14.01 -6.67
C GLN A 54 -7.67 -13.07 -6.70
N ILE A 55 -6.55 -13.53 -7.28
CA ILE A 55 -5.35 -12.70 -7.42
C ILE A 55 -5.64 -11.49 -8.32
N ALA A 56 -6.33 -11.69 -9.44
CA ALA A 56 -6.70 -10.61 -10.34
C ALA A 56 -7.60 -9.58 -9.65
N ASP A 57 -8.57 -10.02 -8.85
CA ASP A 57 -9.45 -9.14 -8.08
C ASP A 57 -8.66 -8.34 -7.02
N ILE A 58 -7.74 -8.99 -6.32
CA ILE A 58 -6.89 -8.33 -5.33
C ILE A 58 -5.97 -7.31 -6.01
N GLN A 59 -5.37 -7.65 -7.14
CA GLN A 59 -4.52 -6.72 -7.91
C GLN A 59 -5.30 -5.46 -8.30
N ARG A 60 -6.55 -5.61 -8.73
CA ARG A 60 -7.43 -4.48 -9.06
C ARG A 60 -7.71 -3.61 -7.84
N ASP A 61 -8.00 -4.23 -6.69
CA ASP A 61 -8.23 -3.50 -5.45
C ASP A 61 -6.98 -2.73 -5.01
N ILE A 62 -5.80 -3.35 -5.11
CA ILE A 62 -4.52 -2.68 -4.83
C ILE A 62 -4.33 -1.49 -5.75
N GLN A 63 -4.56 -1.64 -7.06
CA GLN A 63 -4.43 -0.56 -8.02
C GLN A 63 -5.37 0.61 -7.70
N ASN A 64 -6.61 0.33 -7.34
CA ASN A 64 -7.59 1.34 -6.96
C ASN A 64 -7.14 2.12 -5.72
N LEU A 65 -6.61 1.42 -4.72
CA LEU A 65 -6.07 2.04 -3.51
C LEU A 65 -4.83 2.89 -3.82
N GLU A 66 -3.93 2.40 -4.67
CA GLU A 66 -2.75 3.15 -5.09
C GLU A 66 -3.11 4.40 -5.86
N ILE A 67 -4.07 4.34 -6.76
CA ILE A 67 -4.58 5.50 -7.52
C ILE A 67 -5.14 6.53 -6.55
N ARG A 68 -5.97 6.10 -5.60
CA ARG A 68 -6.56 6.99 -4.59
C ARG A 68 -5.49 7.66 -3.75
N ARG A 69 -4.51 6.90 -3.27
CA ARG A 69 -3.38 7.41 -2.49
C ARG A 69 -2.56 8.42 -3.30
N ASN A 70 -2.17 8.06 -4.51
CA ASN A 70 -1.32 8.90 -5.34
C ASN A 70 -2.04 10.19 -5.77
N SER A 71 -3.33 10.11 -6.07
CA SER A 71 -4.15 11.28 -6.36
C SER A 71 -4.19 12.24 -5.16
N ALA A 72 -4.38 11.72 -3.96
CA ALA A 72 -4.38 12.53 -2.75
C ALA A 72 -3.02 13.18 -2.49
N LEU A 73 -1.92 12.44 -2.67
CA LEU A 73 -0.56 12.97 -2.50
C LEU A 73 -0.22 14.03 -3.54
N ASN A 74 -0.67 13.84 -4.78
CA ASN A 74 -0.44 14.81 -5.86
C ASN A 74 -1.24 16.10 -5.67
N SER A 75 -2.30 16.08 -4.87
CA SER A 75 -3.08 17.27 -4.54
C SER A 75 -2.44 18.13 -3.45
N LEU A 76 -1.39 17.65 -2.78
CA LEU A 76 -0.65 18.43 -1.79
C LEU A 76 0.15 19.54 -2.45
N SER A 77 0.05 20.75 -1.91
CA SER A 77 0.79 21.91 -2.40
C SER A 77 2.19 21.93 -1.78
N ARG A 78 3.22 22.05 -2.62
CA ARG A 78 4.59 22.20 -2.16
C ARG A 78 4.89 23.60 -1.62
N ASP A 79 4.05 24.57 -1.92
CA ASP A 79 4.18 25.95 -1.45
C ASP A 79 3.68 26.12 -0.02
N ASP A 80 2.78 25.24 0.44
CA ASP A 80 2.34 25.19 1.83
C ASP A 80 3.33 24.36 2.65
N PHE A 81 3.78 24.91 3.79
CA PHE A 81 4.76 24.26 4.64
C PHE A 81 4.30 22.90 5.14
N VAL A 82 3.07 22.81 5.66
CA VAL A 82 2.52 21.58 6.23
C VAL A 82 2.29 20.53 5.14
N GLU A 83 1.73 20.95 4.00
CA GLU A 83 1.48 20.04 2.88
C GLU A 83 2.78 19.57 2.24
N ASN A 84 3.80 20.42 2.18
CA ASN A 84 5.13 20.01 1.72
C ASN A 84 5.75 18.96 2.66
N CYS A 85 5.63 19.15 3.97
CA CYS A 85 6.09 18.17 4.96
C CYS A 85 5.32 16.84 4.84
N LEU A 86 4.01 16.90 4.60
CA LEU A 86 3.19 15.72 4.34
C LEU A 86 3.65 14.98 3.10
N PHE A 87 3.93 15.70 2.03
CA PHE A 87 4.46 15.11 0.80
C PHE A 87 5.79 14.40 1.04
N MET A 88 6.71 15.03 1.78
CA MET A 88 8.00 14.42 2.10
C MET A 88 7.85 13.16 2.94
N HIS A 89 6.96 13.17 3.92
CA HIS A 89 6.77 12.02 4.80
C HIS A 89 6.00 10.87 4.13
N LEU A 90 4.88 11.17 3.51
CA LEU A 90 3.98 10.17 2.93
C LEU A 90 4.40 9.74 1.51
N GLY A 91 4.91 10.66 0.71
CA GLY A 91 5.32 10.40 -0.66
C GLY A 91 6.77 9.93 -0.77
N LEU A 92 7.71 10.67 -0.19
CA LEU A 92 9.14 10.36 -0.25
C LEU A 92 9.60 9.46 0.89
N LYS A 93 8.73 9.19 1.86
CA LYS A 93 9.00 8.34 3.03
C LYS A 93 10.15 8.81 3.90
N TYR A 94 10.31 10.13 4.01
CA TYR A 94 11.30 10.72 4.89
C TYR A 94 10.86 10.63 6.35
N SER A 95 11.84 10.43 7.26
CA SER A 95 11.58 10.51 8.69
C SER A 95 11.26 11.96 9.10
N TRP A 96 10.56 12.12 10.21
CA TRP A 96 10.28 13.45 10.75
C TRP A 96 11.54 14.21 11.08
N ALA A 97 12.58 13.52 11.56
CA ALA A 97 13.89 14.13 11.83
C ALA A 97 14.53 14.69 10.56
N LYS A 98 14.49 13.96 9.46
CA LYS A 98 15.03 14.42 8.17
C LYS A 98 14.24 15.62 7.64
N ILE A 99 12.92 15.61 7.74
CA ILE A 99 12.07 16.72 7.33
C ILE A 99 12.40 17.98 8.14
N ALA A 100 12.58 17.84 9.45
CA ALA A 100 12.95 18.97 10.31
C ALA A 100 14.26 19.59 9.88
N VAL A 101 15.27 18.81 9.53
CA VAL A 101 16.57 19.29 9.03
C VAL A 101 16.40 19.96 7.66
N ASP A 102 15.72 19.30 6.74
CA ASP A 102 15.55 19.78 5.35
C ASP A 102 14.73 21.07 5.26
N THR A 103 13.85 21.32 6.25
CA THR A 103 13.03 22.54 6.32
C THR A 103 13.66 23.65 7.16
N GLY A 104 14.94 23.54 7.51
CA GLY A 104 15.71 24.58 8.15
C GLY A 104 15.92 24.46 9.65
N GLY A 105 15.42 23.41 10.28
CA GLY A 105 15.64 23.11 11.71
C GLY A 105 14.91 24.00 12.71
N ILE A 106 14.00 24.86 12.24
CA ILE A 106 13.22 25.78 13.10
C ILE A 106 12.19 25.00 13.92
N ASN A 107 11.58 24.00 13.33
CA ASN A 107 10.56 23.16 13.98
C ASN A 107 11.17 21.83 14.40
N THR A 108 10.75 21.33 15.56
CA THR A 108 11.14 20.00 16.02
C THR A 108 10.43 18.92 15.21
N PRO A 109 10.99 17.71 15.09
CA PRO A 109 10.30 16.60 14.42
C PRO A 109 8.92 16.33 15.00
N ASP A 110 8.76 16.44 16.32
CA ASP A 110 7.48 16.21 16.98
C ASP A 110 6.43 17.27 16.64
N ASN A 111 6.83 18.55 16.55
CA ASN A 111 5.94 19.61 16.12
C ASN A 111 5.46 19.42 14.69
N ILE A 112 6.37 19.08 13.79
CA ILE A 112 6.04 18.80 12.39
C ILE A 112 5.05 17.63 12.29
N ARG A 113 5.30 16.55 13.03
CA ARG A 113 4.42 15.39 13.10
C ARG A 113 3.02 15.80 13.56
N LYS A 114 2.92 16.60 14.62
CA LYS A 114 1.64 17.07 15.14
C LYS A 114 0.88 17.94 14.14
N MET A 115 1.55 18.88 13.50
CA MET A 115 0.95 19.72 12.47
C MET A 115 0.43 18.90 11.29
N CYS A 116 1.21 17.95 10.82
CA CYS A 116 0.84 17.09 9.70
C CYS A 116 -0.35 16.19 10.05
N ASN A 117 -0.40 15.64 11.27
CA ASN A 117 -1.49 14.77 11.70
C ASN A 117 -2.82 15.49 11.84
N ARG A 118 -2.81 16.79 12.06
CA ARG A 118 -4.00 17.62 12.19
C ARG A 118 -4.52 18.16 10.86
N HIS A 119 -3.70 18.12 9.83
CA HIS A 119 -4.03 18.73 8.55
C HIS A 119 -4.97 17.87 7.72
N HIS A 120 -6.00 18.50 7.14
CA HIS A 120 -6.89 17.95 6.15
C HIS A 120 -6.64 18.59 4.78
N TRP A 121 -6.69 17.80 3.75
CA TRP A 121 -6.62 18.33 2.39
C TRP A 121 -7.57 17.61 1.41
#